data_7b0dd0e87f29e8bf3e06cd513467aa4c
#
_entry.id   7b0dd0e87f29e8bf3e06cd513467aa4c
#
_cell.length_a   1.000
_cell.length_b   1.000
_cell.length_c   1.000
_cell.angle_alpha   90.00
_cell.angle_beta   90.00
_cell.angle_gamma   90.00
#
_symmetry.space_group_name_H-M   'P 1'
#
loop_
_entity.id
_entity.type
_entity.pdbx_description
1 polymer ?
#
loop_
_entity_poly.entity_id
_entity_poly.type
_entity_poly.pdbx_seq_one_letter_code
_entity_poly.pdbx_strand_id
1 'polypeptide(L)'
;MTLVFEFRPSERIIIDTAKLEELFRRLGDHGAETHVIEAVEAISDLLAEVDGFVRRDALSEIAPRAQQVSRLSADIGLTSLARVARDMGIAANRKDLVAFRAVWERLVRIGDRSLAQVWELPGLSL
;
A
#
# COMPACT_ATOMS: atom_id res chain seq x y z
N MET A 1 -9.54 -9.99 12.01
CA MET A 1 -10.65 -9.96 11.04
C MET A 1 -10.16 -9.33 9.73
N THR A 2 -10.66 -9.80 8.62
CA THR A 2 -10.29 -9.28 7.30
C THR A 2 -11.53 -8.77 6.58
N LEU A 3 -11.45 -7.53 6.09
CA LEU A 3 -12.49 -6.95 5.25
C LEU A 3 -12.07 -7.03 3.79
N VAL A 4 -13.02 -7.38 2.93
CA VAL A 4 -12.81 -7.49 1.50
C VAL A 4 -13.77 -6.53 0.79
N PHE A 5 -13.21 -5.69 -0.07
CA PHE A 5 -13.98 -4.72 -0.87
C PHE A 5 -13.84 -5.07 -2.35
N GLU A 6 -14.96 -5.12 -3.06
CA GLU A 6 -14.97 -5.35 -4.50
C GLU A 6 -15.48 -4.10 -5.21
N PHE A 7 -14.65 -3.51 -6.07
CA PHE A 7 -15.00 -2.30 -6.81
C PHE A 7 -15.40 -2.61 -8.26
N ARG A 8 -14.79 -3.62 -8.80
CA ARG A 8 -15.06 -4.12 -10.15
C ARG A 8 -15.00 -5.63 -10.09
N PRO A 9 -15.55 -6.34 -11.07
CA PRO A 9 -15.57 -7.80 -11.04
C PRO A 9 -14.21 -8.44 -10.81
N SER A 10 -13.14 -7.80 -11.26
CA SER A 10 -11.79 -8.37 -11.22
C SER A 10 -10.91 -7.84 -10.10
N GLU A 11 -11.37 -6.88 -9.29
CA GLU A 11 -10.51 -6.24 -8.28
C GLU A 11 -11.09 -6.32 -6.89
N ARG A 12 -10.24 -6.77 -5.97
CA ARG A 12 -10.54 -6.89 -4.55
C ARG A 12 -9.52 -6.13 -3.74
N ILE A 13 -10.00 -5.39 -2.74
CA ILE A 13 -9.14 -4.78 -1.74
C ILE A 13 -9.33 -5.53 -0.45
N ILE A 14 -8.22 -6.06 0.07
CA ILE A 14 -8.21 -6.80 1.33
C ILE A 14 -7.56 -5.93 2.39
N ILE A 15 -8.29 -5.67 3.47
CA ILE A 15 -7.78 -4.92 4.63
C ILE A 15 -7.87 -5.83 5.85
N ASP A 16 -6.74 -6.01 6.52
CA ASP A 16 -6.65 -6.77 7.75
C ASP A 16 -7.03 -5.88 8.94
N THR A 17 -8.31 -5.90 9.30
CA THR A 17 -8.82 -5.08 10.39
C THR A 17 -8.30 -5.54 11.75
N ALA A 18 -7.93 -6.82 11.90
CA ALA A 18 -7.31 -7.30 13.13
C ALA A 18 -5.99 -6.60 13.42
N LYS A 19 -5.23 -6.30 12.37
CA LYS A 19 -3.97 -5.54 12.50
C LYS A 19 -4.23 -4.13 13.01
N LEU A 20 -5.25 -3.47 12.49
CA LEU A 20 -5.65 -2.14 12.94
C LEU A 20 -6.16 -2.17 14.38
N GLU A 21 -6.99 -3.15 14.71
CA GLU A 21 -7.49 -3.32 16.08
C GLU A 21 -6.34 -3.49 17.07
N GLU A 22 -5.32 -4.26 16.70
CA GLU A 22 -4.12 -4.44 17.52
C GLU A 22 -3.38 -3.12 17.73
N LEU A 23 -3.24 -2.31 16.68
CA LEU A 23 -2.61 -0.99 16.79
C LEU A 23 -3.38 -0.09 17.77
N PHE A 24 -4.70 -0.06 17.66
CA PHE A 24 -5.53 0.73 18.56
C PHE A 24 -5.42 0.26 19.99
N ARG A 25 -5.40 -1.05 20.21
CA ARG A 25 -5.25 -1.62 21.56
C ARG A 25 -3.89 -1.29 22.17
N ARG A 26 -2.82 -1.35 21.36
CA ARG A 26 -1.46 -1.14 21.83
C ARG A 26 -1.12 0.34 22.02
N LEU A 27 -1.56 1.20 21.11
CA LEU A 27 -1.18 2.61 21.07
C LEU A 27 -2.25 3.56 21.62
N GLY A 28 -3.49 3.08 21.84
CA GLY A 28 -4.63 3.92 22.13
C GLY A 28 -5.16 4.60 20.87
N ASP A 29 -6.34 5.21 20.97
CA ASP A 29 -7.02 5.77 19.80
C ASP A 29 -6.20 6.85 19.10
N HIS A 30 -5.74 7.84 19.88
CA HIS A 30 -4.96 8.94 19.33
C HIS A 30 -3.62 8.48 18.75
N GLY A 31 -2.92 7.63 19.49
CA GLY A 31 -1.63 7.09 19.03
C GLY A 31 -1.75 6.26 17.77
N ALA A 32 -2.81 5.43 17.68
CA ALA A 32 -3.06 4.61 16.51
C ALA A 32 -3.43 5.47 15.29
N GLU A 33 -4.30 6.48 15.47
CA GLU A 33 -4.64 7.39 14.39
C GLU A 33 -3.41 8.10 13.85
N THR A 34 -2.58 8.63 14.74
CA THR A 34 -1.33 9.30 14.34
C THR A 34 -0.43 8.35 13.55
N HIS A 35 -0.28 7.12 14.04
CA HIS A 35 0.54 6.11 13.38
C HIS A 35 0.03 5.81 11.96
N VAL A 36 -1.29 5.64 11.81
CA VAL A 36 -1.89 5.36 10.50
C VAL A 36 -1.72 6.56 9.55
N ILE A 37 -1.96 7.77 10.03
CA ILE A 37 -1.80 8.99 9.23
C ILE A 37 -0.36 9.10 8.72
N GLU A 38 0.62 8.92 9.61
CA GLU A 38 2.04 9.00 9.24
C GLU A 38 2.41 7.92 8.22
N ALA A 39 1.89 6.70 8.39
CA ALA A 39 2.14 5.62 7.44
C ALA A 39 1.54 5.93 6.07
N VAL A 40 0.31 6.44 6.02
CA VAL A 40 -0.37 6.80 4.77
C VAL A 40 0.39 7.92 4.04
N GLU A 41 0.85 8.92 4.78
CA GLU A 41 1.65 10.01 4.20
C GLU A 41 2.96 9.48 3.62
N ALA A 42 3.65 8.61 4.37
CA ALA A 42 4.89 8.01 3.89
C ALA A 42 4.68 7.14 2.66
N ILE A 43 3.61 6.34 2.63
CA ILE A 43 3.25 5.52 1.46
C ILE A 43 2.99 6.42 0.26
N SER A 44 2.22 7.49 0.44
CA SER A 44 1.90 8.41 -0.65
C SER A 44 3.15 9.08 -1.23
N ASP A 45 4.06 9.50 -0.36
CA ASP A 45 5.33 10.11 -0.78
C ASP A 45 6.19 9.10 -1.55
N LEU A 46 6.28 7.87 -1.06
CA LEU A 46 7.05 6.82 -1.73
C LEU A 46 6.46 6.48 -3.10
N LEU A 47 5.14 6.40 -3.21
CA LEU A 47 4.49 6.14 -4.50
C LEU A 47 4.74 7.26 -5.50
N ALA A 48 4.77 8.51 -5.04
CA ALA A 48 5.11 9.65 -5.88
C ALA A 48 6.56 9.56 -6.38
N GLU A 49 7.50 9.17 -5.50
CA GLU A 49 8.89 8.95 -5.88
C GLU A 49 9.00 7.83 -6.91
N VAL A 50 8.31 6.71 -6.66
CA VAL A 50 8.29 5.57 -7.59
C VAL A 50 7.78 5.99 -8.96
N ASP A 51 6.72 6.80 -9.01
CA ASP A 51 6.19 7.32 -10.28
C ASP A 51 7.26 8.06 -11.07
N GLY A 52 8.05 8.89 -10.41
CA GLY A 52 9.15 9.60 -11.05
C GLY A 52 10.21 8.67 -11.63
N PHE A 53 10.54 7.60 -10.89
CA PHE A 53 11.53 6.62 -11.37
C PHE A 53 10.97 5.73 -12.49
N VAL A 54 9.67 5.42 -12.44
CA VAL A 54 9.00 4.68 -13.53
C VAL A 54 9.12 5.45 -14.85
N ARG A 55 8.90 6.76 -14.81
CA ARG A 55 8.99 7.62 -16.00
C ARG A 55 10.38 7.64 -16.61
N ARG A 56 11.42 7.41 -15.80
CA ARG A 56 12.81 7.41 -16.24
C ARG A 56 13.37 6.01 -16.46
N ASP A 57 12.54 4.97 -16.30
CA ASP A 57 12.96 3.57 -16.37
C ASP A 57 14.12 3.24 -15.41
N ALA A 58 14.15 3.91 -14.27
CA ALA A 58 15.20 3.74 -13.26
C ALA A 58 14.85 2.59 -12.29
N LEU A 59 14.88 1.37 -12.79
CA LEU A 59 14.41 0.18 -12.06
C LEU A 59 15.15 -0.06 -10.74
N SER A 60 16.45 0.21 -10.69
CA SER A 60 17.24 0.01 -9.46
C SER A 60 16.79 0.89 -8.30
N GLU A 61 16.19 2.05 -8.59
CA GLU A 61 15.69 2.97 -7.58
C GLU A 61 14.30 2.58 -7.08
N ILE A 62 13.59 1.76 -7.85
CA ILE A 62 12.21 1.40 -7.56
C ILE A 62 12.12 0.30 -6.50
N ALA A 63 12.94 -0.75 -6.63
CA ALA A 63 12.83 -1.92 -5.76
C ALA A 63 12.90 -1.60 -4.26
N PRO A 64 13.88 -0.81 -3.76
CA PRO A 64 13.91 -0.50 -2.33
C PRO A 64 12.69 0.29 -1.86
N ARG A 65 12.17 1.19 -2.69
CA ARG A 65 11.00 1.98 -2.34
C ARG A 65 9.72 1.15 -2.33
N ALA A 66 9.59 0.25 -3.30
CA ALA A 66 8.47 -0.69 -3.33
C ALA A 66 8.46 -1.59 -2.09
N GLN A 67 9.63 -2.01 -1.62
CA GLN A 67 9.75 -2.78 -0.39
C GLN A 67 9.31 -1.98 0.83
N GLN A 68 9.65 -0.70 0.89
CA GLN A 68 9.19 0.18 1.97
C GLN A 68 7.68 0.36 1.95
N VAL A 69 7.09 0.56 0.77
CA VAL A 69 5.63 0.62 0.63
C VAL A 69 4.99 -0.66 1.13
N SER A 70 5.57 -1.82 0.77
CA SER A 70 5.05 -3.11 1.21
C SER A 70 5.06 -3.22 2.74
N ARG A 71 6.16 -2.87 3.39
CA ARG A 71 6.28 -2.96 4.85
C ARG A 71 5.30 -2.01 5.56
N LEU A 72 5.26 -0.75 5.12
CA LEU A 72 4.37 0.25 5.72
C LEU A 72 2.90 -0.15 5.55
N SER A 73 2.55 -0.67 4.38
CA SER A 73 1.19 -1.10 4.09
C SER A 73 0.79 -2.29 4.95
N ALA A 74 1.66 -3.29 5.06
CA ALA A 74 1.41 -4.46 5.90
C ALA A 74 1.22 -4.07 7.37
N ASP A 75 2.02 -3.11 7.84
CA ASP A 75 1.98 -2.67 9.23
C ASP A 75 0.64 -2.06 9.63
N ILE A 76 -0.07 -1.45 8.72
CA ILE A 76 -1.39 -0.87 8.98
C ILE A 76 -2.53 -1.68 8.37
N GLY A 77 -2.27 -2.92 7.99
CA GLY A 77 -3.31 -3.84 7.53
C GLY A 77 -3.74 -3.70 6.08
N LEU A 78 -3.03 -2.93 5.28
CA LEU A 78 -3.34 -2.77 3.85
C LEU A 78 -2.75 -3.93 3.06
N THR A 79 -3.35 -5.11 3.20
CA THR A 79 -2.83 -6.38 2.70
C THR A 79 -2.68 -6.41 1.18
N SER A 80 -3.68 -5.93 0.45
CA SER A 80 -3.61 -5.91 -1.01
C SER A 80 -2.50 -5.00 -1.51
N LEU A 81 -2.37 -3.81 -0.91
CA LEU A 81 -1.32 -2.87 -1.29
C LEU A 81 0.06 -3.43 -0.97
N ALA A 82 0.23 -4.04 0.20
CA ALA A 82 1.50 -4.66 0.59
C ALA A 82 1.92 -5.73 -0.41
N ARG A 83 0.98 -6.55 -0.86
CA ARG A 83 1.26 -7.64 -1.79
C ARG A 83 1.67 -7.14 -3.16
N VAL A 84 0.92 -6.19 -3.73
CA VAL A 84 1.23 -5.67 -5.06
C VAL A 84 2.52 -4.85 -5.05
N ALA A 85 2.80 -4.13 -3.97
CA ALA A 85 4.08 -3.40 -3.84
C ALA A 85 5.26 -4.37 -3.80
N ARG A 86 5.11 -5.52 -3.13
CA ARG A 86 6.14 -6.56 -3.14
C ARG A 86 6.36 -7.11 -4.54
N ASP A 87 5.29 -7.37 -5.28
CA ASP A 87 5.38 -7.84 -6.67
C ASP A 87 6.10 -6.83 -7.55
N MET A 88 5.86 -5.55 -7.33
CA MET A 88 6.53 -4.46 -8.03
C MET A 88 8.04 -4.51 -7.81
N GLY A 89 8.46 -4.68 -6.55
CA GLY A 89 9.87 -4.79 -6.20
C GLY A 89 10.53 -5.98 -6.87
N ILE A 90 9.85 -7.11 -6.92
CA ILE A 90 10.36 -8.34 -7.58
C ILE A 90 10.52 -8.10 -9.08
N ALA A 91 9.50 -7.52 -9.74
CA ALA A 91 9.56 -7.24 -11.17
C ALA A 91 10.70 -6.27 -11.51
N ALA A 92 10.88 -5.24 -10.69
CA ALA A 92 11.98 -4.28 -10.87
C ALA A 92 13.35 -4.95 -10.74
N ASN A 93 13.52 -5.83 -9.76
CA ASN A 93 14.78 -6.55 -9.57
C ASN A 93 15.09 -7.51 -10.71
N ARG A 94 14.05 -8.08 -11.32
CA ARG A 94 14.21 -8.99 -12.48
C ARG A 94 14.43 -8.25 -13.79
N LYS A 95 14.24 -6.94 -13.78
CA LYS A 95 14.37 -6.08 -14.98
C LYS A 95 13.47 -6.52 -16.13
N ASP A 96 12.31 -7.08 -15.79
CA ASP A 96 11.29 -7.47 -16.75
C ASP A 96 10.35 -6.30 -16.98
N LEU A 97 10.58 -5.53 -18.03
CA LEU A 97 9.83 -4.30 -18.32
C LEU A 97 8.34 -4.55 -18.56
N VAL A 98 8.00 -5.67 -19.19
CA VAL A 98 6.58 -6.00 -19.46
C VAL A 98 5.86 -6.28 -18.15
N ALA A 99 6.40 -7.17 -17.33
CA ALA A 99 5.83 -7.49 -16.03
C ALA A 99 5.80 -6.26 -15.12
N PHE A 100 6.88 -5.48 -15.12
CA PHE A 100 7.02 -4.27 -14.33
C PHE A 100 5.90 -3.25 -14.64
N ARG A 101 5.63 -2.98 -15.91
CA ARG A 101 4.60 -2.01 -16.29
C ARG A 101 3.20 -2.47 -15.91
N ALA A 102 2.92 -3.75 -16.09
CA ALA A 102 1.63 -4.34 -15.69
C ALA A 102 1.42 -4.23 -14.18
N VAL A 103 2.44 -4.55 -13.40
CA VAL A 103 2.37 -4.46 -11.94
C VAL A 103 2.25 -3.01 -11.48
N TRP A 104 2.96 -2.08 -12.15
CA TRP A 104 2.87 -0.66 -11.82
C TRP A 104 1.43 -0.12 -11.98
N GLU A 105 0.78 -0.43 -13.08
CA GLU A 105 -0.60 -0.02 -13.30
C GLU A 105 -1.52 -0.57 -12.21
N ARG A 106 -1.32 -1.84 -11.86
CA ARG A 106 -2.08 -2.46 -10.78
C ARG A 106 -1.80 -1.81 -9.43
N LEU A 107 -0.54 -1.48 -9.16
CA LEU A 107 -0.14 -0.81 -7.91
C LEU A 107 -0.83 0.54 -7.76
N VAL A 108 -0.91 1.34 -8.83
CA VAL A 108 -1.60 2.62 -8.80
C VAL A 108 -3.08 2.44 -8.45
N ARG A 109 -3.76 1.51 -9.12
CA ARG A 109 -5.18 1.25 -8.86
C ARG A 109 -5.43 0.76 -7.44
N ILE A 110 -4.66 -0.23 -7.00
CA ILE A 110 -4.80 -0.81 -5.67
C ILE A 110 -4.43 0.21 -4.59
N GLY A 111 -3.38 1.00 -4.83
CA GLY A 111 -2.95 2.05 -3.92
C GLY A 111 -4.03 3.10 -3.69
N ASP A 112 -4.58 3.65 -4.75
CA ASP A 112 -5.63 4.66 -4.65
C ASP A 112 -6.83 4.16 -3.87
N ARG A 113 -7.27 2.94 -4.15
CA ARG A 113 -8.42 2.35 -3.48
C ARG A 113 -8.14 1.96 -2.04
N SER A 114 -6.98 1.41 -1.76
CA SER A 114 -6.59 1.03 -0.40
C SER A 114 -6.50 2.24 0.51
N LEU A 115 -5.87 3.31 0.04
CA LEU A 115 -5.73 4.53 0.82
C LEU A 115 -7.07 5.23 1.02
N ALA A 116 -7.94 5.21 0.02
CA ALA A 116 -9.29 5.75 0.16
C ALA A 116 -10.11 4.96 1.19
N GLN A 117 -10.01 3.64 1.18
CA GLN A 117 -10.78 2.78 2.07
C GLN A 117 -10.36 2.90 3.53
N VAL A 118 -9.08 3.14 3.80
CA VAL A 118 -8.63 3.25 5.19
C VAL A 118 -9.32 4.39 5.93
N TRP A 119 -9.63 5.48 5.24
CA TRP A 119 -10.30 6.64 5.83
C TRP A 119 -11.78 6.38 6.16
N GLU A 120 -12.36 5.37 5.54
CA GLU A 120 -13.77 5.00 5.75
C GLU A 120 -13.96 3.95 6.84
N LEU A 121 -12.87 3.43 7.42
CA LEU A 121 -12.96 2.40 8.43
C LEU A 121 -13.51 2.94 9.75
N PRO A 122 -14.36 2.17 10.45
CA PRO A 122 -14.85 2.57 11.77
C PRO A 122 -13.70 2.80 12.75
N GLY A 123 -13.79 3.87 13.52
CA GLY A 123 -12.77 4.21 14.52
C GLY A 123 -11.69 5.15 14.04
N LEU A 124 -11.60 5.42 12.75
CA LEU A 124 -10.66 6.41 12.21
C LEU A 124 -11.43 7.70 11.92
N SER A 125 -11.13 8.74 12.71
CA SER A 125 -11.75 10.08 12.60
C SER A 125 -10.80 10.99 11.86
N LEU A 126 -10.80 10.88 10.56
CA LEU A 126 -9.80 11.61 9.77
C LEU A 126 -10.39 12.80 8.98
#